data_8a7c0d6838af86b5019002c37cc14070
#
_entry.id   8a7c0d6838af86b5019002c37cc14070
#
_cell.length_a   1.000
_cell.length_b   1.000
_cell.length_c   1.000
_cell.angle_alpha   90.00
_cell.angle_beta   90.00
_cell.angle_gamma   90.00
#
_symmetry.space_group_name_H-M   'P 1'
#
loop_
_entity.id
_entity.type
_entity.pdbx_description
1 polymer ?
#
loop_
_entity_poly.entity_id
_entity_poly.type
_entity_poly.pdbx_seq_one_letter_code
_entity_poly.pdbx_strand_id
1 'polypeptide(L)'
;MVSASHPSSHPQVLAVPLPRRPLMPGIIMPVKVTDEKLIAELEDMRNRGQAYVGAFLQRTDAASSASKGEGEDVFDALSAMKRTTTSVGLDGEEMVDEDEADPADHMHDIGTFAQVHNIVRLPTDSTTGEESATLLLLGHRRLRKLGTMKRDPMVVKVEHLKDEKFDANDDIIKATTNEVVATIKDL
;
A
#
# COMPACT_ATOMS: atom_id res chain seq x y z
N MET A 1 -21.67 -8.58 -22.16
CA MET A 1 -21.04 -8.79 -20.85
C MET A 1 -19.55 -8.93 -21.09
N VAL A 2 -18.75 -7.92 -20.76
CA VAL A 2 -17.30 -7.97 -20.94
C VAL A 2 -16.78 -8.84 -19.78
N SER A 3 -16.28 -10.02 -20.09
CA SER A 3 -15.60 -10.88 -19.14
C SER A 3 -14.34 -10.15 -18.69
N ALA A 4 -14.36 -9.57 -17.51
CA ALA A 4 -13.16 -9.03 -16.91
C ALA A 4 -12.21 -10.20 -16.64
N SER A 5 -11.18 -10.31 -17.46
CA SER A 5 -10.11 -11.27 -17.24
C SER A 5 -9.46 -10.93 -15.89
N HIS A 6 -9.73 -11.75 -14.88
CA HIS A 6 -9.09 -11.57 -13.58
C HIS A 6 -7.57 -11.72 -13.75
N PRO A 7 -6.79 -10.76 -13.25
CA PRO A 7 -5.34 -10.85 -13.33
C PRO A 7 -4.85 -12.12 -12.65
N SER A 8 -3.75 -12.69 -13.15
CA SER A 8 -3.11 -13.89 -12.61
C SER A 8 -2.82 -13.75 -11.11
N SER A 9 -2.78 -14.86 -10.41
CA SER A 9 -2.44 -14.89 -8.99
C SER A 9 -0.93 -14.80 -8.84
N HIS A 10 -0.45 -13.75 -8.19
CA HIS A 10 0.98 -13.57 -7.87
C HIS A 10 1.20 -13.89 -6.40
N PRO A 11 2.02 -14.91 -6.06
CA PRO A 11 2.28 -15.28 -4.66
C PRO A 11 3.18 -14.26 -3.94
N GLN A 12 3.85 -13.42 -4.69
CA GLN A 12 4.73 -12.36 -4.22
C GLN A 12 4.41 -11.07 -4.96
N VAL A 13 4.39 -9.98 -4.24
CA VAL A 13 4.11 -8.65 -4.80
C VAL A 13 5.01 -7.60 -4.18
N LEU A 14 5.36 -6.58 -4.96
CA LEU A 14 5.98 -5.38 -4.45
C LEU A 14 4.98 -4.64 -3.56
N ALA A 15 5.38 -4.29 -2.35
CA ALA A 15 4.50 -3.60 -1.40
C ALA A 15 4.57 -2.09 -1.59
N VAL A 16 3.42 -1.47 -1.77
CA VAL A 16 3.27 0.00 -1.83
C VAL A 16 2.54 0.44 -0.57
N PRO A 17 3.21 1.21 0.32
CA PRO A 17 2.60 1.72 1.53
C PRO A 17 1.61 2.85 1.21
N LEU A 18 0.45 2.80 1.84
CA LEU A 18 -0.60 3.82 1.75
C LEU A 18 -0.69 4.56 3.08
N PRO A 19 -0.52 5.90 3.11
CA PRO A 19 -0.41 6.62 4.38
C PRO A 19 -1.74 6.85 5.10
N ARG A 20 -2.82 7.09 4.39
CA ARG A 20 -4.07 7.59 5.01
C ARG A 20 -5.32 6.77 4.72
N ARG A 21 -5.44 6.22 3.54
CA ARG A 21 -6.67 5.54 3.08
C ARG A 21 -6.33 4.23 2.42
N PRO A 22 -7.06 3.16 2.73
CA PRO A 22 -6.88 1.89 2.04
C PRO A 22 -7.38 2.01 0.59
N LEU A 23 -6.72 1.34 -0.32
CA LEU A 23 -7.23 1.14 -1.67
C LEU A 23 -8.29 0.03 -1.63
N MET A 24 -9.47 0.30 -2.16
CA MET A 24 -10.54 -0.69 -2.25
C MET A 24 -10.58 -1.34 -3.63
N PRO A 25 -11.00 -2.61 -3.73
CA PRO A 25 -11.25 -3.26 -5.00
C PRO A 25 -12.21 -2.46 -5.88
N GLY A 26 -11.92 -2.38 -7.18
CA GLY A 26 -12.74 -1.64 -8.15
C GLY A 26 -12.52 -0.12 -8.18
N ILE A 27 -11.67 0.42 -7.30
CA ILE A 27 -11.42 1.87 -7.21
C ILE A 27 -10.04 2.20 -7.80
N ILE A 28 -9.97 3.35 -8.47
CA ILE A 28 -8.71 3.95 -8.91
C ILE A 28 -8.32 5.03 -7.89
N MET A 29 -7.07 4.98 -7.43
CA MET A 29 -6.55 5.93 -6.45
C MET A 29 -5.17 6.44 -6.84
N PRO A 30 -4.93 7.76 -6.82
CA PRO A 30 -3.59 8.32 -6.95
C PRO A 30 -2.82 8.16 -5.62
N VAL A 31 -1.57 7.72 -5.71
CA VAL A 31 -0.67 7.54 -4.57
C VAL A 31 0.66 8.20 -4.88
N LYS A 32 1.10 9.11 -4.03
CA LYS A 32 2.42 9.73 -4.14
C LYS A 32 3.47 8.80 -3.49
N VAL A 33 4.57 8.60 -4.18
CA VAL A 33 5.72 7.81 -3.72
C VAL A 33 6.98 8.65 -3.88
N THR A 34 7.85 8.64 -2.88
CA THR A 34 9.12 9.37 -2.84
C THR A 34 10.34 8.44 -2.82
N ASP A 35 10.13 7.15 -2.66
CA ASP A 35 11.21 6.16 -2.69
C ASP A 35 11.66 5.90 -4.13
N GLU A 36 12.87 6.37 -4.47
CA GLU A 36 13.46 6.26 -5.80
C GLU A 36 13.62 4.81 -6.26
N LYS A 37 14.00 3.91 -5.35
CA LYS A 37 14.18 2.49 -5.68
C LYS A 37 12.84 1.82 -5.99
N LEU A 38 11.81 2.18 -5.21
CA LEU A 38 10.46 1.70 -5.46
C LEU A 38 9.94 2.23 -6.81
N ILE A 39 10.18 3.50 -7.12
CA ILE A 39 9.78 4.11 -8.41
C ILE A 39 10.48 3.40 -9.58
N ALA A 40 11.79 3.18 -9.49
CA ALA A 40 12.56 2.51 -10.53
C ALA A 40 12.08 1.08 -10.79
N GLU A 41 11.81 0.31 -9.73
CA GLU A 41 11.30 -1.06 -9.85
C GLU A 41 9.88 -1.08 -10.47
N LEU A 42 9.03 -0.13 -10.10
CA LEU A 42 7.68 -0.01 -10.67
C LEU A 42 7.70 0.33 -12.16
N GLU A 43 8.62 1.20 -12.58
CA GLU A 43 8.80 1.53 -14.00
C GLU A 43 9.30 0.32 -14.80
N ASP A 44 10.24 -0.44 -14.25
CA ASP A 44 10.73 -1.65 -14.87
C ASP A 44 9.64 -2.74 -14.98
N MET A 45 8.87 -2.95 -13.92
CA MET A 45 7.70 -3.83 -13.95
C MET A 45 6.67 -3.40 -14.99
N ARG A 46 6.42 -2.09 -15.12
CA ARG A 46 5.51 -1.54 -16.13
C ARG A 46 6.04 -1.79 -17.55
N ASN A 47 7.32 -1.59 -17.78
CA ASN A 47 7.96 -1.82 -19.08
C ASN A 47 7.92 -3.31 -19.48
N ARG A 48 7.95 -4.21 -18.51
CA ARG A 48 7.76 -5.66 -18.71
C ARG A 48 6.28 -6.05 -18.89
N GLY A 49 5.35 -5.13 -18.75
CA GLY A 49 3.91 -5.39 -18.88
C GLY A 49 3.27 -6.10 -17.69
N GLN A 50 3.94 -6.19 -16.56
CA GLN A 50 3.51 -6.89 -15.33
C GLN A 50 3.45 -5.95 -14.12
N ALA A 51 2.86 -4.81 -14.27
CA ALA A 51 2.80 -3.79 -13.22
C ALA A 51 1.71 -4.10 -12.18
N TYR A 52 1.86 -5.18 -11.43
CA TYR A 52 0.97 -5.53 -10.32
C TYR A 52 1.70 -5.39 -8.98
N VAL A 53 1.03 -4.76 -8.01
CA VAL A 53 1.56 -4.45 -6.67
C VAL A 53 0.57 -4.82 -5.58
N GLY A 54 1.05 -4.89 -4.35
CA GLY A 54 0.21 -4.96 -3.16
C GLY A 54 0.17 -3.60 -2.47
N ALA A 55 -1.00 -2.99 -2.39
CA ALA A 55 -1.21 -1.72 -1.71
C ALA A 55 -1.66 -2.00 -0.27
N PHE A 56 -0.86 -1.60 0.73
CA PHE A 56 -1.10 -1.85 2.14
C PHE A 56 -1.18 -0.54 2.93
N LEU A 57 -2.22 -0.39 3.75
CA LEU A 57 -2.36 0.77 4.62
C LEU A 57 -1.29 0.72 5.72
N GLN A 58 -0.61 1.83 5.96
CA GLN A 58 0.31 1.97 7.08
C GLN A 58 -0.45 2.03 8.40
N ARG A 59 0.11 1.41 9.44
CA ARG A 59 -0.39 1.57 10.81
C ARG A 59 0.08 2.93 11.31
N THR A 60 -0.85 3.77 11.71
CA THR A 60 -0.54 5.01 12.43
C THR A 60 -0.40 4.66 13.90
N ASP A 61 0.82 4.68 14.41
CA ASP A 61 1.02 4.61 15.86
C ASP A 61 0.38 5.85 16.47
N ALA A 62 -0.51 5.66 17.41
CA ALA A 62 -1.29 6.71 18.05
C ALA A 62 -0.42 7.77 18.77
N ALA A 63 0.88 7.52 18.91
CA ALA A 63 1.86 8.42 19.52
C ALA A 63 2.33 9.54 18.57
N SER A 64 2.21 9.40 17.27
CA SER A 64 2.65 10.41 16.31
C SER A 64 1.57 11.41 15.90
N SER A 65 0.31 11.18 16.27
CA SER A 65 -0.82 12.04 15.92
C SER A 65 -1.06 13.21 16.87
N ALA A 66 -0.31 13.30 17.96
CA ALA A 66 -0.51 14.35 18.99
C ALA A 66 0.20 15.68 18.70
N SER A 67 0.98 15.79 17.63
CA SER A 67 1.69 17.02 17.30
C SER A 67 1.69 17.31 15.81
N LYS A 68 0.55 17.78 15.26
CA LYS A 68 0.53 18.82 14.25
C LYS A 68 -0.91 19.18 13.88
N GLY A 69 -1.26 20.42 14.22
CA GLY A 69 -2.45 21.09 13.75
C GLY A 69 -2.43 21.27 12.24
N GLU A 70 -3.61 21.48 11.76
CA GLU A 70 -4.06 21.86 10.43
C GLU A 70 -3.00 22.45 9.50
N GLY A 71 -2.90 21.88 8.32
CA GLY A 71 -2.28 22.49 7.15
C GLY A 71 -1.07 21.73 6.63
N GLU A 72 -1.22 21.31 5.41
CA GLU A 72 -0.21 20.79 4.49
C GLU A 72 0.20 19.33 4.65
N ASP A 73 -0.24 18.65 3.70
CA ASP A 73 0.25 17.48 3.04
C ASP A 73 1.63 16.98 3.46
N VAL A 74 1.66 15.82 4.09
CA VAL A 74 2.20 14.69 3.48
C VAL A 74 3.60 14.22 3.67
N PHE A 75 3.74 13.01 3.91
CA PHE A 75 4.87 12.19 3.50
C PHE A 75 6.17 12.31 4.28
N ASP A 76 6.07 12.45 5.57
CA ASP A 76 7.25 12.38 6.45
C ASP A 76 7.41 11.01 7.16
N ALA A 77 6.59 10.03 6.81
CA ALA A 77 6.65 8.72 7.46
C ALA A 77 7.86 7.87 7.03
N LEU A 78 8.37 8.06 5.80
CA LEU A 78 9.57 7.35 5.35
C LEU A 78 10.86 7.99 5.86
N SER A 79 10.84 9.29 6.15
CA SER A 79 11.95 10.01 6.78
C SER A 79 12.15 9.64 8.25
N ALA A 80 11.09 9.21 8.93
CA ALA A 80 11.16 8.73 10.31
C ALA A 80 11.88 7.38 10.43
N MET A 81 11.85 6.56 9.39
CA MET A 81 12.57 5.28 9.34
C MET A 81 14.10 5.43 9.22
N LYS A 82 14.59 6.61 8.86
CA LYS A 82 16.03 6.85 8.65
C LYS A 82 16.75 7.43 9.86
N ARG A 83 16.06 7.65 10.98
CA ARG A 83 16.64 8.14 12.24
C ARG A 83 16.75 7.06 13.29
N THR A 84 17.35 5.94 12.97
CA THR A 84 17.93 5.12 14.02
C THR A 84 19.34 5.64 14.25
N THR A 85 19.47 6.43 15.29
CA THR A 85 20.73 6.93 15.83
C THR A 85 21.68 5.77 16.10
N THR A 86 22.78 5.76 15.38
CA THR A 86 23.97 4.99 15.77
C THR A 86 24.47 5.55 17.09
N SER A 87 24.09 4.95 18.20
CA SER A 87 24.77 5.16 19.46
C SER A 87 26.04 4.29 19.46
N VAL A 88 27.17 4.93 19.23
CA VAL A 88 28.48 4.29 19.35
C VAL A 88 28.74 4.06 20.84
N GLY A 89 28.61 2.85 21.29
CA GLY A 89 29.11 2.40 22.58
C GLY A 89 30.63 2.29 22.53
N LEU A 90 31.30 2.75 23.56
CA LEU A 90 32.76 2.84 23.69
C LEU A 90 33.47 1.52 24.00
N ASP A 91 32.78 0.40 23.93
CA ASP A 91 33.37 -0.93 24.15
C ASP A 91 33.00 -1.81 22.96
N GLY A 92 34.01 -2.15 22.14
CA GLY A 92 34.00 -2.75 20.85
C GLY A 92 33.41 -4.18 20.72
N GLU A 93 32.22 -4.40 21.26
CA GLU A 93 31.41 -5.57 20.96
C GLU A 93 30.30 -5.12 19.98
N GLU A 94 30.33 -5.68 18.77
CA GLU A 94 29.23 -5.55 17.81
C GLU A 94 28.00 -6.24 18.42
N MET A 95 27.19 -5.43 19.12
CA MET A 95 25.82 -5.85 19.42
C MET A 95 25.06 -5.84 18.09
N VAL A 96 24.79 -7.05 17.59
CA VAL A 96 23.78 -7.27 16.57
C VAL A 96 22.45 -6.93 17.24
N ASP A 97 21.90 -5.75 16.93
CA ASP A 97 20.57 -5.35 17.36
C ASP A 97 19.56 -6.30 16.70
N GLU A 98 19.17 -7.34 17.46
CA GLU A 98 18.17 -8.35 17.05
C GLU A 98 16.73 -7.78 17.00
N ASP A 99 16.52 -6.49 17.23
CA ASP A 99 15.21 -5.84 17.29
C ASP A 99 14.97 -4.79 16.18
N GLU A 100 15.54 -4.98 14.99
CA GLU A 100 15.11 -4.17 13.85
C GLU A 100 13.75 -4.69 13.37
N ALA A 101 12.67 -4.11 13.92
CA ALA A 101 11.29 -4.42 13.54
C ALA A 101 11.15 -4.49 12.01
N ASP A 102 10.52 -5.54 11.51
CA ASP A 102 10.34 -5.70 10.07
C ASP A 102 9.52 -4.49 9.54
N PRO A 103 10.03 -3.75 8.53
CA PRO A 103 9.29 -2.64 7.94
C PRO A 103 7.85 -3.00 7.54
N ALA A 104 7.60 -4.28 7.27
CA ALA A 104 6.26 -4.78 7.00
C ALA A 104 5.33 -4.77 8.23
N ASP A 105 5.85 -4.72 9.46
CA ASP A 105 5.03 -4.66 10.68
C ASP A 105 4.35 -3.29 10.84
N HIS A 106 4.87 -2.25 10.19
CA HIS A 106 4.23 -0.94 10.12
C HIS A 106 3.06 -0.88 9.13
N MET A 107 2.73 -1.98 8.47
CA MET A 107 1.59 -2.07 7.57
C MET A 107 0.55 -3.07 8.09
N HIS A 108 -0.72 -2.80 7.77
CA HIS A 108 -1.79 -3.75 8.04
C HIS A 108 -1.61 -5.03 7.23
N ASP A 109 -2.09 -6.15 7.77
CA ASP A 109 -1.95 -7.46 7.13
C ASP A 109 -2.86 -7.63 5.91
N ILE A 110 -3.96 -6.87 5.88
CA ILE A 110 -4.89 -6.87 4.75
C ILE A 110 -4.62 -5.66 3.86
N GLY A 111 -4.33 -5.94 2.60
CA GLY A 111 -4.13 -4.95 1.56
C GLY A 111 -4.94 -5.27 0.32
N THR A 112 -4.64 -4.57 -0.78
CA THR A 112 -5.33 -4.73 -2.06
C THR A 112 -4.33 -5.03 -3.17
N PHE A 113 -4.59 -6.09 -3.92
CA PHE A 113 -3.90 -6.36 -5.18
C PHE A 113 -4.29 -5.32 -6.20
N ALA A 114 -3.33 -4.56 -6.67
CA ALA A 114 -3.56 -3.43 -7.54
C ALA A 114 -2.71 -3.49 -8.81
N GLN A 115 -3.24 -2.95 -9.89
CA GLN A 115 -2.51 -2.71 -11.12
C GLN A 115 -2.04 -1.25 -11.15
N VAL A 116 -0.78 -1.05 -11.49
CA VAL A 116 -0.23 0.28 -11.77
C VAL A 116 -0.68 0.68 -13.18
N HIS A 117 -1.67 1.57 -13.23
CA HIS A 117 -2.21 2.06 -14.51
C HIS A 117 -1.32 3.12 -15.13
N ASN A 118 -0.81 4.04 -14.32
CA ASN A 118 0.10 5.08 -14.76
C ASN A 118 1.09 5.48 -13.67
N ILE A 119 2.26 5.95 -14.11
CA ILE A 119 3.31 6.53 -13.25
C ILE A 119 3.64 7.89 -13.84
N VAL A 120 3.48 8.94 -13.05
CA VAL A 120 3.79 10.31 -13.42
C VAL A 120 4.87 10.81 -12.48
N ARG A 121 6.10 11.02 -12.99
CA ARG A 121 7.16 11.65 -12.23
C ARG A 121 6.81 13.12 -12.00
N LEU A 122 6.96 13.57 -10.79
CA LEU A 122 6.83 14.97 -10.44
C LEU A 122 8.22 15.63 -10.56
N PRO A 123 8.26 16.94 -10.85
CA PRO A 123 9.51 17.68 -10.81
C PRO A 123 10.16 17.52 -9.43
N THR A 124 11.48 17.41 -9.41
CA THR A 124 12.27 17.39 -8.18
C THR A 124 11.92 18.63 -7.35
N ASP A 125 11.55 18.44 -6.10
CA ASP A 125 11.27 19.56 -5.22
C ASP A 125 12.55 20.38 -5.03
N SER A 126 12.52 21.64 -5.43
CA SER A 126 13.67 22.55 -5.34
C SER A 126 14.13 22.80 -3.90
N THR A 127 13.28 22.47 -2.92
CA THR A 127 13.55 22.69 -1.50
C THR A 127 14.18 21.47 -0.83
N THR A 128 13.75 20.25 -1.19
CA THR A 128 14.22 19.01 -0.57
C THR A 128 15.15 18.22 -1.47
N GLY A 129 15.16 18.49 -2.78
CA GLY A 129 15.93 17.73 -3.76
C GLY A 129 15.41 16.32 -4.00
N GLU A 130 14.25 15.96 -3.46
CA GLU A 130 13.67 14.63 -3.54
C GLU A 130 12.88 14.43 -4.84
N GLU A 131 13.13 13.32 -5.50
CA GLU A 131 12.30 12.87 -6.61
C GLU A 131 11.04 12.23 -6.06
N SER A 132 9.92 12.52 -6.69
CA SER A 132 8.65 11.89 -6.34
C SER A 132 7.86 11.50 -7.58
N ALA A 133 7.03 10.48 -7.45
CA ALA A 133 6.13 10.06 -8.51
C ALA A 133 4.71 9.86 -7.98
N THR A 134 3.73 10.15 -8.81
CA THR A 134 2.33 9.81 -8.56
C THR A 134 2.00 8.54 -9.32
N LEU A 135 1.64 7.50 -8.58
CA LEU A 135 1.12 6.25 -9.11
C LEU A 135 -0.39 6.32 -9.22
N LEU A 136 -0.94 5.88 -10.34
CA LEU A 136 -2.37 5.66 -10.46
C LEU A 136 -2.64 4.16 -10.32
N LEU A 137 -3.19 3.75 -9.18
CA LEU A 137 -3.43 2.36 -8.82
C LEU A 137 -4.89 1.99 -9.03
N LEU A 138 -5.15 0.89 -9.75
CA LEU A 138 -6.47 0.28 -9.87
C LEU A 138 -6.53 -0.96 -8.98
N GLY A 139 -7.38 -0.94 -7.96
CA GLY A 139 -7.61 -2.07 -7.06
C GLY A 139 -8.41 -3.19 -7.72
N HIS A 140 -7.98 -4.44 -7.54
CA HIS A 140 -8.66 -5.61 -8.08
C HIS A 140 -9.31 -6.48 -7.01
N ARG A 141 -8.52 -6.97 -6.04
CA ARG A 141 -8.99 -7.91 -4.99
C ARG A 141 -8.16 -7.74 -3.72
N ARG A 142 -8.67 -8.23 -2.62
CA ARG A 142 -7.98 -8.17 -1.34
C ARG A 142 -6.85 -9.21 -1.26
N LEU A 143 -5.80 -8.83 -0.56
CA LEU A 143 -4.64 -9.64 -0.24
C LEU A 143 -4.48 -9.75 1.27
N ARG A 144 -3.93 -10.88 1.71
CA ARG A 144 -3.38 -11.03 3.06
C ARG A 144 -1.86 -11.14 2.94
N LYS A 145 -1.14 -10.31 3.67
CA LYS A 145 0.31 -10.39 3.82
C LYS A 145 0.65 -11.60 4.71
N LEU A 146 1.58 -12.43 4.26
CA LEU A 146 2.04 -13.62 4.98
C LEU A 146 3.45 -13.43 5.58
N GLY A 147 4.26 -12.56 5.01
CA GLY A 147 5.63 -12.29 5.46
C GLY A 147 6.42 -11.48 4.45
N THR A 148 7.55 -10.97 4.89
CA THR A 148 8.47 -10.18 4.07
C THR A 148 9.48 -11.10 3.40
N MET A 149 9.70 -10.91 2.11
CA MET A 149 10.69 -11.64 1.31
C MET A 149 11.95 -10.81 1.08
N LYS A 150 11.78 -9.52 0.87
CA LYS A 150 12.84 -8.55 0.63
C LYS A 150 12.44 -7.22 1.27
N ARG A 151 13.41 -6.51 1.87
CA ARG A 151 13.15 -5.25 2.58
C ARG A 151 13.26 -4.01 1.67
N ASP A 152 14.17 -4.01 0.69
CA ASP A 152 14.46 -2.85 -0.13
C ASP A 152 14.74 -3.23 -1.61
N PRO A 153 13.84 -2.92 -2.56
CA PRO A 153 12.45 -2.50 -2.35
C PRO A 153 11.62 -3.61 -1.70
N MET A 154 10.60 -3.23 -0.94
CA MET A 154 9.85 -4.19 -0.13
C MET A 154 9.01 -5.14 -0.99
N VAL A 155 9.32 -6.43 -0.89
CA VAL A 155 8.55 -7.51 -1.53
C VAL A 155 7.97 -8.40 -0.44
N VAL A 156 6.67 -8.64 -0.51
CA VAL A 156 5.94 -9.45 0.47
C VAL A 156 5.32 -10.68 -0.19
N LYS A 157 5.31 -11.77 0.57
CA LYS A 157 4.54 -12.96 0.23
C LYS A 157 3.09 -12.71 0.58
N VAL A 158 2.17 -13.06 -0.32
CA VAL A 158 0.74 -12.77 -0.16
C VAL A 158 -0.14 -13.95 -0.50
N GLU A 159 -1.29 -13.97 0.13
CA GLU A 159 -2.42 -14.81 -0.19
C GLU A 159 -3.53 -13.96 -0.82
N HIS A 160 -4.06 -14.40 -1.96
CA HIS A 160 -5.19 -13.73 -2.59
C HIS A 160 -6.49 -14.18 -1.94
N LEU A 161 -7.20 -13.25 -1.32
CA LEU A 161 -8.50 -13.52 -0.73
C LEU A 161 -9.55 -13.61 -1.83
N LYS A 162 -10.37 -14.65 -1.75
CA LYS A 162 -11.50 -14.86 -2.66
C LYS A 162 -12.78 -14.47 -1.93
N ASP A 163 -13.68 -13.84 -2.66
CA ASP A 163 -15.01 -13.56 -2.13
C ASP A 163 -15.77 -14.88 -1.99
N GLU A 164 -16.53 -15.00 -0.90
CA GLU A 164 -17.41 -16.15 -0.69
C GLU A 164 -18.55 -16.09 -1.70
N LYS A 165 -18.95 -17.28 -2.15
CA LYS A 165 -20.13 -17.39 -3.01
C LYS A 165 -21.37 -17.14 -2.16
N PHE A 166 -22.23 -16.27 -2.62
CA PHE A 166 -23.53 -16.02 -1.99
C PHE A 166 -24.67 -16.32 -2.97
N ASP A 167 -25.84 -16.66 -2.44
CA ASP A 167 -27.04 -16.82 -3.24
C ASP A 167 -27.71 -15.46 -3.45
N ALA A 168 -27.64 -14.95 -4.65
CA ALA A 168 -28.29 -13.67 -5.03
C ALA A 168 -29.83 -13.73 -4.91
N ASN A 169 -30.43 -14.92 -4.80
CA ASN A 169 -31.85 -15.11 -4.63
C ASN A 169 -32.29 -15.17 -3.16
N ASP A 170 -31.33 -15.18 -2.23
CA ASP A 170 -31.65 -15.12 -0.80
C ASP A 170 -32.43 -13.83 -0.48
N ASP A 171 -33.56 -13.98 0.19
CA ASP A 171 -34.48 -12.88 0.49
C ASP A 171 -33.86 -11.84 1.45
N ILE A 172 -32.99 -12.29 2.36
CA ILE A 172 -32.28 -11.39 3.29
C ILE A 172 -31.30 -10.51 2.51
N ILE A 173 -30.54 -11.11 1.59
CA ILE A 173 -29.58 -10.38 0.76
C ILE A 173 -30.29 -9.37 -0.15
N LYS A 174 -31.43 -9.77 -0.75
CA LYS A 174 -32.25 -8.86 -1.56
C LYS A 174 -32.80 -7.69 -0.75
N ALA A 175 -33.37 -7.98 0.43
CA ALA A 175 -33.93 -6.96 1.32
C ALA A 175 -32.84 -5.95 1.74
N THR A 176 -31.69 -6.44 2.20
CA THR A 176 -30.56 -5.59 2.61
C THR A 176 -30.03 -4.75 1.43
N THR A 177 -29.92 -5.35 0.25
CA THR A 177 -29.48 -4.62 -0.96
C THR A 177 -30.43 -3.50 -1.32
N ASN A 178 -31.75 -3.76 -1.28
CA ASN A 178 -32.77 -2.76 -1.55
C ASN A 178 -32.76 -1.62 -0.52
N GLU A 179 -32.56 -1.94 0.75
CA GLU A 179 -32.44 -0.94 1.82
C GLU A 179 -31.22 -0.04 1.65
N VAL A 180 -30.04 -0.61 1.30
CA VAL A 180 -28.83 0.15 1.00
C VAL A 180 -29.06 1.08 -0.19
N VAL A 181 -29.68 0.59 -1.27
CA VAL A 181 -29.98 1.40 -2.47
C VAL A 181 -30.98 2.52 -2.13
N ALA A 182 -31.99 2.25 -1.31
CA ALA A 182 -32.93 3.27 -0.86
C ALA A 182 -32.23 4.36 -0.05
N THR A 183 -31.42 3.97 0.93
CA THR A 183 -30.64 4.91 1.76
C THR A 183 -29.70 5.80 0.92
N ILE A 184 -29.05 5.25 -0.10
CA ILE A 184 -28.18 6.04 -0.99
C ILE A 184 -28.98 7.07 -1.82
N LYS A 185 -30.25 6.73 -2.18
CA LYS A 185 -31.08 7.65 -2.96
C LYS A 185 -31.68 8.78 -2.11
N ASP A 186 -31.77 8.57 -0.81
CA ASP A 186 -32.33 9.55 0.15
C ASP A 186 -31.24 10.52 0.69
N LEU A 187 -29.96 10.33 0.32
CA LEU A 187 -28.83 11.20 0.62
C LEU A 187 -28.65 12.27 -0.46
#